data_d34a121894a3a1f1847e4057bcac40ac
#
_entry.id   d34a121894a3a1f1847e4057bcac40ac
#
_cell.length_a   1.000
_cell.length_b   1.000
_cell.length_c   1.000
_cell.angle_alpha   90.00
_cell.angle_beta   90.00
_cell.angle_gamma   90.00
#
_symmetry.space_group_name_H-M   'P 1'
#
loop_
_entity.id
_entity.type
_entity.pdbx_description
1 polymer ?
#
loop_
_entity_poly.entity_id
_entity_poly.type
_entity_poly.pdbx_seq_one_letter_code
_entity_poly.pdbx_strand_id
1 'polypeptide(L)'
;DTFNRLQSRIFQLIDGGDAPERLILQTECPSIGQGLEEQVEALVHTHQDVGLIVIDTLQKVRVSDGNGGMYANDYKEAGALKKLADKYGICILLIHHLRKQSAADPFDQISGSTGLMGVADTSWVMQRKRMSQTADILLTGRDMDDRTLHLREENCIWTLEDEETAEEREIKAVPDYLLKAAKYIESVGNWQGTASELLSASHIEGVQPNQFTYNMAKYFDRVFEPKGIHYKTHRKNKVRLLNFYGDDGDGGDDDIDITQLSGWGIPERPSPSSP
;
A
#
# COMPACT_ATOMS: atom_id res chain seq x y z
N ASP A 1 28.13 -3.99 -2.57
CA ASP A 1 28.96 -2.75 -2.61
C ASP A 1 30.40 -3.05 -2.18
N THR A 2 31.34 -2.18 -2.57
CA THR A 2 32.72 -2.26 -2.08
C THR A 2 32.81 -1.67 -0.67
N PHE A 3 33.77 -2.16 0.13
CA PHE A 3 33.99 -1.65 1.48
C PHE A 3 34.22 -0.13 1.51
N ASN A 4 35.04 0.40 0.60
CA ASN A 4 35.29 1.86 0.53
C ASN A 4 34.01 2.69 0.29
N ARG A 5 33.08 2.17 -0.51
CA ARG A 5 31.82 2.86 -0.78
C ARG A 5 30.89 2.82 0.43
N LEU A 6 30.85 1.70 1.14
CA LEU A 6 30.09 1.59 2.40
C LEU A 6 30.66 2.55 3.45
N GLN A 7 31.98 2.58 3.62
CA GLN A 7 32.66 3.47 4.53
C GLN A 7 32.36 4.95 4.22
N SER A 8 32.45 5.36 2.94
CA SER A 8 32.14 6.74 2.54
C SER A 8 30.69 7.12 2.86
N ARG A 9 29.74 6.23 2.66
CA ARG A 9 28.33 6.46 3.00
C ARG A 9 28.10 6.56 4.51
N ILE A 10 28.77 5.72 5.29
CA ILE A 10 28.69 5.78 6.76
C ILE A 10 29.23 7.10 7.23
N PHE A 11 30.40 7.55 6.78
CA PHE A 11 30.94 8.87 7.15
C PHE A 11 29.98 10.02 6.81
N GLN A 12 29.27 9.93 5.69
CA GLN A 12 28.25 10.91 5.33
C GLN A 12 27.06 10.90 6.29
N LEU A 13 26.61 9.70 6.72
CA LEU A 13 25.47 9.53 7.61
C LEU A 13 25.74 9.99 9.04
N ILE A 14 26.99 9.82 9.53
CA ILE A 14 27.40 10.14 10.90
C ILE A 14 28.12 11.50 11.01
N ASP A 15 28.09 12.31 9.95
CA ASP A 15 28.70 13.64 9.87
C ASP A 15 30.18 13.65 10.35
N GLY A 16 30.96 12.66 9.90
CA GLY A 16 32.37 12.51 10.20
C GLY A 16 32.72 11.99 11.59
N GLY A 17 31.74 11.53 12.36
CA GLY A 17 31.95 10.85 13.64
C GLY A 17 32.48 9.42 13.50
N ASP A 18 32.67 8.72 14.61
CA ASP A 18 33.06 7.32 14.63
C ASP A 18 31.88 6.42 14.25
N ALA A 19 32.16 5.35 13.50
CA ALA A 19 31.15 4.36 13.18
C ALA A 19 30.65 3.65 14.47
N PRO A 20 29.34 3.34 14.55
CA PRO A 20 28.83 2.63 15.72
C PRO A 20 29.56 1.30 15.92
N GLU A 21 30.03 1.01 17.15
CA GLU A 21 30.73 -0.25 17.46
C GLU A 21 29.90 -1.51 17.18
N ARG A 22 28.56 -1.37 17.19
CA ARG A 22 27.62 -2.47 16.90
C ARG A 22 27.27 -2.62 15.43
N LEU A 23 27.87 -1.82 14.53
CA LEU A 23 27.68 -1.94 13.10
C LEU A 23 28.71 -2.89 12.50
N ILE A 24 28.27 -4.10 12.13
CA ILE A 24 29.10 -5.11 11.48
C ILE A 24 28.80 -5.08 9.98
N LEU A 25 29.80 -4.88 9.15
CA LEU A 25 29.67 -4.85 7.70
C LEU A 25 30.37 -6.05 7.07
N GLN A 26 29.66 -6.70 6.15
CA GLN A 26 30.21 -7.78 5.35
C GLN A 26 29.88 -7.56 3.88
N THR A 27 30.89 -7.68 3.01
CA THR A 27 30.75 -7.44 1.56
C THR A 27 30.54 -8.73 0.78
N GLU A 28 30.80 -9.88 1.40
CA GLU A 28 30.66 -11.20 0.81
C GLU A 28 29.98 -12.14 1.81
N CYS A 29 29.09 -12.99 1.33
CA CYS A 29 28.43 -14.03 2.12
C CYS A 29 28.07 -15.22 1.20
N PRO A 30 27.93 -16.43 1.76
CA PRO A 30 27.43 -17.60 1.05
C PRO A 30 25.98 -17.41 0.59
N SER A 31 25.52 -18.31 -0.28
CA SER A 31 24.11 -18.34 -0.67
C SER A 31 23.25 -19.07 0.37
N ILE A 32 21.94 -18.82 0.32
CA ILE A 32 20.92 -19.52 1.13
C ILE A 32 21.01 -21.03 0.84
N GLY A 33 21.06 -21.85 1.89
CA GLY A 33 21.26 -23.30 1.78
C GLY A 33 22.68 -23.73 1.39
N GLN A 34 23.64 -22.81 1.32
CA GLN A 34 25.05 -23.08 0.99
C GLN A 34 26.01 -22.38 1.98
N GLY A 35 25.57 -22.16 3.22
CA GLY A 35 26.41 -21.63 4.29
C GLY A 35 25.98 -20.28 4.84
N LEU A 36 24.96 -19.61 4.28
CA LEU A 36 24.46 -18.34 4.81
C LEU A 36 23.85 -18.51 6.21
N GLU A 37 23.07 -19.57 6.38
CA GLU A 37 22.41 -19.88 7.65
C GLU A 37 23.45 -20.12 8.74
N GLU A 38 24.47 -20.90 8.48
CA GLU A 38 25.56 -21.19 9.41
C GLU A 38 26.36 -19.93 9.74
N GLN A 39 26.53 -19.02 8.79
CA GLN A 39 27.19 -17.75 9.01
C GLN A 39 26.38 -16.84 9.91
N VAL A 40 25.04 -16.75 9.71
CA VAL A 40 24.12 -16.02 10.58
C VAL A 40 24.15 -16.61 11.99
N GLU A 41 24.10 -17.93 12.13
CA GLU A 41 24.19 -18.62 13.42
C GLU A 41 25.50 -18.29 14.16
N ALA A 42 26.63 -18.37 13.46
CA ALA A 42 27.92 -18.02 14.04
C ALA A 42 27.99 -16.56 14.49
N LEU A 43 27.40 -15.63 13.71
CA LEU A 43 27.33 -14.22 14.05
C LEU A 43 26.51 -14.00 15.35
N VAL A 44 25.31 -14.57 15.45
CA VAL A 44 24.45 -14.45 16.62
C VAL A 44 25.06 -15.09 17.85
N HIS A 45 25.77 -16.20 17.70
CA HIS A 45 26.49 -16.82 18.83
C HIS A 45 27.67 -15.97 19.32
N THR A 46 28.36 -15.27 18.42
CA THR A 46 29.50 -14.40 18.76
C THR A 46 29.02 -13.06 19.34
N HIS A 47 27.91 -12.52 18.84
CA HIS A 47 27.31 -11.25 19.21
C HIS A 47 25.87 -11.46 19.69
N GLN A 48 25.68 -11.73 20.97
CA GLN A 48 24.36 -12.06 21.55
C GLN A 48 23.36 -10.90 21.54
N ASP A 49 23.81 -9.71 21.22
CA ASP A 49 22.99 -8.47 21.13
C ASP A 49 22.62 -8.10 19.69
N VAL A 50 22.80 -9.00 18.72
CA VAL A 50 22.31 -8.81 17.35
C VAL A 50 20.79 -8.74 17.35
N GLY A 51 20.24 -7.61 16.89
CA GLY A 51 18.79 -7.41 16.78
C GLY A 51 18.33 -7.31 15.32
N LEU A 52 19.22 -6.92 14.40
CA LEU A 52 18.89 -6.71 12.99
C LEU A 52 20.00 -7.23 12.07
N ILE A 53 19.61 -7.98 11.06
CA ILE A 53 20.47 -8.37 9.94
C ILE A 53 19.85 -7.84 8.65
N VAL A 54 20.64 -7.12 7.85
CA VAL A 54 20.22 -6.58 6.55
C VAL A 54 20.92 -7.33 5.43
N ILE A 55 20.15 -7.88 4.49
CA ILE A 55 20.66 -8.56 3.30
C ILE A 55 20.34 -7.72 2.07
N ASP A 56 21.36 -7.09 1.48
CA ASP A 56 21.24 -6.23 0.29
C ASP A 56 22.06 -6.84 -0.88
N THR A 57 21.46 -7.55 -1.77
CA THR A 57 20.04 -7.83 -1.98
C THR A 57 19.77 -9.33 -1.95
N LEU A 58 18.51 -9.73 -1.77
CA LEU A 58 18.10 -11.14 -1.83
C LEU A 58 18.65 -11.85 -3.07
N GLN A 59 18.66 -11.18 -4.24
CA GLN A 59 19.17 -11.75 -5.50
C GLN A 59 20.66 -12.18 -5.41
N LYS A 60 21.45 -11.61 -4.52
CA LYS A 60 22.88 -11.94 -4.36
C LYS A 60 23.13 -13.19 -3.54
N VAL A 61 22.19 -13.54 -2.69
CA VAL A 61 22.29 -14.70 -1.80
C VAL A 61 21.45 -15.90 -2.28
N ARG A 62 20.78 -15.77 -3.43
CA ARG A 62 20.01 -16.86 -4.04
C ARG A 62 20.91 -17.87 -4.72
N VAL A 63 20.50 -19.14 -4.67
CA VAL A 63 21.10 -20.20 -5.47
C VAL A 63 20.43 -20.19 -6.85
N SER A 64 21.24 -20.14 -7.92
CA SER A 64 20.75 -20.13 -9.32
C SER A 64 20.33 -21.53 -9.80
N ASP A 65 19.63 -22.31 -8.99
CA ASP A 65 19.18 -23.65 -9.37
C ASP A 65 17.87 -23.58 -10.18
N GLY A 66 17.98 -23.80 -11.49
CA GLY A 66 16.90 -23.71 -12.47
C GLY A 66 15.78 -24.77 -12.38
N ASN A 67 15.67 -25.56 -11.31
CA ASN A 67 14.76 -26.70 -11.17
C ASN A 67 13.61 -26.46 -10.16
N GLY A 68 12.88 -25.38 -10.28
CA GLY A 68 11.66 -25.14 -9.48
C GLY A 68 10.89 -23.95 -10.02
N GLY A 69 9.58 -23.93 -9.85
CA GLY A 69 8.80 -22.74 -10.14
C GLY A 69 9.30 -21.58 -9.25
N MET A 70 9.39 -20.38 -9.81
CA MET A 70 9.89 -19.18 -9.09
C MET A 70 9.22 -19.00 -7.71
N TYR A 71 7.93 -19.25 -7.63
CA TYR A 71 7.15 -19.18 -6.38
C TYR A 71 7.66 -20.16 -5.30
N ALA A 72 7.89 -21.44 -5.66
CA ALA A 72 8.31 -22.44 -4.69
C ALA A 72 9.72 -22.17 -4.14
N ASN A 73 10.61 -21.65 -4.98
CA ASN A 73 11.95 -21.25 -4.58
C ASN A 73 11.92 -20.02 -3.67
N ASP A 74 11.12 -19.00 -4.02
CA ASP A 74 10.94 -17.79 -3.20
C ASP A 74 10.42 -18.13 -1.80
N TYR A 75 9.42 -18.98 -1.72
CA TYR A 75 8.83 -19.42 -0.45
C TYR A 75 9.84 -20.22 0.40
N LYS A 76 10.60 -21.12 -0.23
CA LYS A 76 11.60 -21.94 0.46
C LYS A 76 12.76 -21.12 1.01
N GLU A 77 13.31 -20.21 0.18
CA GLU A 77 14.45 -19.36 0.54
C GLU A 77 14.08 -18.36 1.64
N ALA A 78 12.98 -17.61 1.46
CA ALA A 78 12.49 -16.71 2.51
C ALA A 78 12.11 -17.47 3.79
N GLY A 79 11.53 -18.67 3.66
CA GLY A 79 11.19 -19.53 4.80
C GLY A 79 12.40 -20.01 5.61
N ALA A 80 13.56 -20.22 4.97
CA ALA A 80 14.80 -20.54 5.68
C ALA A 80 15.26 -19.36 6.56
N LEU A 81 15.24 -18.14 6.00
CA LEU A 81 15.59 -16.93 6.74
C LEU A 81 14.58 -16.58 7.84
N LYS A 82 13.27 -16.78 7.59
CA LYS A 82 12.24 -16.62 8.60
C LYS A 82 12.47 -17.54 9.81
N LYS A 83 12.82 -18.82 9.56
CA LYS A 83 13.14 -19.77 10.65
C LYS A 83 14.33 -19.31 11.50
N LEU A 84 15.35 -18.71 10.88
CA LEU A 84 16.47 -18.13 11.61
C LEU A 84 16.04 -16.93 12.44
N ALA A 85 15.25 -16.02 11.87
CA ALA A 85 14.71 -14.89 12.57
C ALA A 85 13.92 -15.31 13.82
N ASP A 86 13.02 -16.28 13.67
CA ASP A 86 12.19 -16.81 14.77
C ASP A 86 13.05 -17.54 15.82
N LYS A 87 14.02 -18.36 15.39
CA LYS A 87 14.88 -19.14 16.27
C LYS A 87 15.71 -18.26 17.22
N TYR A 88 16.21 -17.15 16.69
CA TYR A 88 17.11 -16.25 17.42
C TYR A 88 16.46 -14.97 17.92
N GLY A 89 15.17 -14.73 17.63
CA GLY A 89 14.46 -13.50 18.04
C GLY A 89 15.06 -12.24 17.38
N ILE A 90 15.52 -12.33 16.14
CA ILE A 90 16.14 -11.23 15.39
C ILE A 90 15.27 -10.79 14.21
N CYS A 91 15.43 -9.56 13.79
CA CYS A 91 14.85 -9.08 12.53
C CYS A 91 15.81 -9.35 11.36
N ILE A 92 15.31 -9.94 10.28
CA ILE A 92 16.04 -10.06 9.01
C ILE A 92 15.35 -9.22 7.96
N LEU A 93 15.99 -8.12 7.54
CA LEU A 93 15.52 -7.22 6.50
C LEU A 93 16.09 -7.63 5.15
N LEU A 94 15.23 -8.07 4.23
CA LEU A 94 15.60 -8.44 2.87
C LEU A 94 15.33 -7.30 1.91
N ILE A 95 16.37 -6.80 1.26
CA ILE A 95 16.24 -5.82 0.18
C ILE A 95 16.02 -6.54 -1.13
N HIS A 96 14.99 -6.14 -1.87
CA HIS A 96 14.64 -6.73 -3.16
C HIS A 96 14.22 -5.66 -4.17
N HIS A 97 14.48 -5.90 -5.46
CA HIS A 97 14.08 -4.98 -6.53
C HIS A 97 12.66 -5.26 -7.01
N LEU A 98 11.88 -4.21 -7.23
CA LEU A 98 10.57 -4.31 -7.82
C LEU A 98 10.66 -4.64 -9.32
N ARG A 99 9.65 -5.32 -9.86
CA ARG A 99 9.48 -5.51 -11.31
C ARG A 99 9.28 -4.15 -11.99
N LYS A 100 9.80 -4.01 -13.21
CA LYS A 100 9.62 -2.79 -14.00
C LYS A 100 8.19 -2.59 -14.52
N GLN A 101 7.39 -3.65 -14.52
CA GLN A 101 5.99 -3.61 -14.97
C GLN A 101 5.15 -2.93 -13.89
N SER A 102 4.37 -1.94 -14.30
CA SER A 102 3.42 -1.28 -13.39
C SER A 102 2.28 -2.24 -13.02
N ALA A 103 1.84 -2.18 -11.78
CA ALA A 103 0.68 -2.89 -11.28
C ALA A 103 -0.27 -1.89 -10.61
N ALA A 104 -1.55 -2.26 -10.48
CA ALA A 104 -2.55 -1.44 -9.79
C ALA A 104 -2.24 -1.36 -8.29
N ASP A 105 -1.82 -2.48 -7.71
CA ASP A 105 -1.28 -2.56 -6.35
C ASP A 105 0.26 -2.56 -6.42
N PRO A 106 0.95 -1.63 -5.75
CA PRO A 106 2.41 -1.60 -5.67
C PRO A 106 3.04 -2.90 -5.15
N PHE A 107 2.37 -3.62 -4.25
CA PHE A 107 2.86 -4.87 -3.70
C PHE A 107 2.92 -6.00 -4.74
N ASP A 108 2.09 -5.97 -5.77
CA ASP A 108 2.14 -6.89 -6.91
C ASP A 108 3.45 -6.75 -7.74
N GLN A 109 4.19 -5.67 -7.55
CA GLN A 109 5.49 -5.45 -8.20
C GLN A 109 6.63 -6.20 -7.51
N ILE A 110 6.42 -6.72 -6.30
CA ILE A 110 7.43 -7.55 -5.61
C ILE A 110 7.64 -8.81 -6.46
N SER A 111 8.87 -9.01 -6.93
CA SER A 111 9.22 -10.12 -7.82
C SER A 111 9.10 -11.45 -7.07
N GLY A 112 8.45 -12.44 -7.69
CA GLY A 112 8.10 -13.70 -7.03
C GLY A 112 6.78 -13.63 -6.26
N SER A 113 6.29 -12.43 -6.04
CA SER A 113 5.00 -11.98 -5.55
C SER A 113 4.49 -12.66 -4.27
N THR A 114 3.60 -13.61 -4.39
CA THR A 114 2.90 -14.24 -3.27
C THR A 114 3.79 -15.11 -2.39
N GLY A 115 4.91 -15.64 -2.91
CA GLY A 115 5.84 -16.48 -2.16
C GLY A 115 6.62 -15.70 -1.08
N LEU A 116 7.19 -14.56 -1.43
CA LEU A 116 7.96 -13.72 -0.50
C LEU A 116 7.04 -13.07 0.53
N MET A 117 5.95 -12.45 0.09
CA MET A 117 4.97 -11.81 0.97
C MET A 117 4.28 -12.79 1.92
N GLY A 118 4.04 -14.04 1.45
CA GLY A 118 3.42 -15.08 2.27
C GLY A 118 4.29 -15.53 3.47
N VAL A 119 5.60 -15.29 3.41
CA VAL A 119 6.56 -15.64 4.48
C VAL A 119 6.89 -14.45 5.38
N ALA A 120 7.01 -13.26 4.80
CA ALA A 120 7.37 -12.04 5.52
C ALA A 120 6.28 -11.64 6.54
N ASP A 121 6.69 -11.16 7.70
CA ASP A 121 5.76 -10.58 8.67
C ASP A 121 5.31 -9.19 8.23
N THR A 122 6.20 -8.45 7.58
CA THR A 122 5.95 -7.10 7.06
C THR A 122 6.60 -6.93 5.70
N SER A 123 5.91 -6.27 4.79
CA SER A 123 6.41 -5.92 3.45
C SER A 123 6.40 -4.41 3.27
N TRP A 124 7.49 -3.87 2.72
CA TRP A 124 7.69 -2.45 2.48
C TRP A 124 7.95 -2.23 0.99
N VAL A 125 7.20 -1.34 0.36
CA VAL A 125 7.40 -0.96 -1.03
C VAL A 125 7.79 0.51 -1.12
N MET A 126 9.05 0.77 -1.46
CA MET A 126 9.53 2.14 -1.67
C MET A 126 9.31 2.57 -3.11
N GLN A 127 8.59 3.67 -3.30
CA GLN A 127 8.30 4.27 -4.60
C GLN A 127 8.91 5.67 -4.68
N ARG A 128 9.78 5.88 -5.67
CA ARG A 128 10.39 7.18 -5.96
C ARG A 128 10.21 7.54 -7.42
N LYS A 129 9.66 8.69 -7.71
CA LYS A 129 9.67 9.24 -9.09
C LYS A 129 11.09 9.66 -9.45
N ARG A 130 11.49 9.39 -10.70
CA ARG A 130 12.82 9.80 -11.18
C ARG A 130 13.02 11.31 -10.98
N MET A 131 14.18 11.71 -10.47
CA MET A 131 14.56 13.09 -10.14
C MET A 131 13.74 13.75 -9.01
N SER A 132 12.90 13.03 -8.30
CA SER A 132 12.23 13.53 -7.11
C SER A 132 13.15 13.44 -5.89
N GLN A 133 13.06 14.43 -5.00
CA GLN A 133 13.65 14.39 -3.67
C GLN A 133 12.72 13.77 -2.63
N THR A 134 11.53 13.32 -3.05
CA THR A 134 10.57 12.65 -2.18
C THR A 134 10.34 11.21 -2.62
N ALA A 135 10.02 10.36 -1.67
CA ALA A 135 9.61 8.98 -1.89
C ALA A 135 8.54 8.59 -0.87
N ASP A 136 7.72 7.61 -1.24
CA ASP A 136 6.77 7.00 -0.34
C ASP A 136 7.21 5.56 -0.05
N ILE A 137 7.10 5.14 1.22
CA ILE A 137 7.18 3.74 1.60
C ILE A 137 5.78 3.29 2.02
N LEU A 138 5.21 2.37 1.27
CA LEU A 138 3.98 1.69 1.63
C LEU A 138 4.34 0.47 2.48
N LEU A 139 3.66 0.31 3.61
CA LEU A 139 3.87 -0.79 4.55
C LEU A 139 2.59 -1.59 4.69
N THR A 140 2.73 -2.92 4.73
CA THR A 140 1.68 -3.86 5.11
C THR A 140 2.28 -4.99 5.94
N GLY A 141 1.55 -5.53 6.89
CA GLY A 141 2.06 -6.58 7.78
C GLY A 141 0.95 -7.33 8.51
N ARG A 142 1.34 -8.45 9.15
CA ARG A 142 0.38 -9.31 9.88
C ARG A 142 -0.14 -8.68 11.16
N ASP A 143 0.72 -7.92 11.86
CA ASP A 143 0.46 -7.40 13.19
C ASP A 143 0.49 -5.86 13.20
N MET A 144 0.23 -5.23 12.07
CA MET A 144 0.19 -3.77 11.93
C MET A 144 -0.81 -3.34 10.86
N ASP A 145 -1.41 -2.17 11.06
CA ASP A 145 -2.23 -1.53 10.06
C ASP A 145 -1.40 -1.04 8.88
N ASP A 146 -1.99 -1.07 7.69
CA ASP A 146 -1.38 -0.53 6.50
C ASP A 146 -1.14 0.97 6.66
N ARG A 147 0.06 1.42 6.28
CA ARG A 147 0.44 2.84 6.38
C ARG A 147 1.39 3.26 5.28
N THR A 148 1.49 4.55 5.06
CA THR A 148 2.44 5.16 4.13
C THR A 148 3.35 6.11 4.88
N LEU A 149 4.66 5.97 4.69
CA LEU A 149 5.67 6.91 5.18
C LEU A 149 6.09 7.82 4.03
N HIS A 150 5.97 9.12 4.22
CA HIS A 150 6.41 10.13 3.27
C HIS A 150 7.83 10.58 3.63
N LEU A 151 8.76 10.39 2.71
CA LEU A 151 10.18 10.64 2.91
C LEU A 151 10.68 11.79 2.03
N ARG A 152 11.64 12.56 2.56
CA ARG A 152 12.45 13.53 1.80
C ARG A 152 13.91 13.13 1.81
N GLU A 153 14.56 13.26 0.68
CA GLU A 153 16.01 13.05 0.51
C GLU A 153 16.75 14.38 0.45
N GLU A 154 17.73 14.52 1.34
CA GLU A 154 18.69 15.61 1.31
C GLU A 154 20.10 15.03 1.49
N ASN A 155 21.03 15.35 0.60
CA ASN A 155 22.41 14.86 0.65
C ASN A 155 22.53 13.33 0.76
N CYS A 156 21.71 12.59 0.03
CA CYS A 156 21.61 11.12 0.07
C CYS A 156 21.13 10.53 1.42
N ILE A 157 20.57 11.34 2.30
CA ILE A 157 19.96 10.95 3.56
C ILE A 157 18.44 11.10 3.43
N TRP A 158 17.71 10.03 3.75
CA TRP A 158 16.26 10.04 3.79
C TRP A 158 15.78 10.36 5.19
N THR A 159 14.88 11.33 5.30
CA THR A 159 14.22 11.71 6.55
C THR A 159 12.71 11.51 6.42
N LEU A 160 12.07 11.06 7.50
CA LEU A 160 10.62 10.95 7.59
C LEU A 160 10.03 12.36 7.73
N GLU A 161 9.12 12.74 6.80
CA GLU A 161 8.37 14.01 6.86
C GLU A 161 6.99 13.82 7.48
N ASP A 162 6.30 12.75 7.10
CA ASP A 162 4.92 12.50 7.54
C ASP A 162 4.62 10.99 7.48
N GLU A 163 3.63 10.58 8.24
CA GLU A 163 3.10 9.21 8.26
C GLU A 163 1.59 9.27 8.11
N GLU A 164 1.04 8.41 7.27
CA GLU A 164 -0.38 8.37 6.95
C GLU A 164 -0.89 6.93 7.08
N THR A 165 -1.98 6.74 7.83
CA THR A 165 -2.68 5.46 7.90
C THR A 165 -3.44 5.19 6.61
N ALA A 166 -3.83 3.92 6.38
CA ALA A 166 -4.68 3.56 5.25
C ALA A 166 -5.99 4.34 5.28
N GLU A 167 -6.56 4.53 6.46
CA GLU A 167 -7.81 5.26 6.69
C GLU A 167 -7.67 6.75 6.34
N GLU A 168 -6.59 7.41 6.79
CA GLU A 168 -6.29 8.81 6.47
C GLU A 168 -6.03 9.01 4.98
N ARG A 169 -5.30 8.08 4.36
CA ARG A 169 -5.05 8.10 2.91
C ARG A 169 -6.36 7.98 2.12
N GLU A 170 -7.26 7.11 2.54
CA GLU A 170 -8.55 6.94 1.90
C GLU A 170 -9.46 8.16 2.09
N ILE A 171 -9.43 8.81 3.25
CA ILE A 171 -10.12 10.08 3.50
C ILE A 171 -9.55 11.20 2.62
N LYS A 172 -8.23 11.34 2.56
CA LYS A 172 -7.54 12.33 1.69
C LYS A 172 -7.76 12.05 0.20
N ALA A 173 -7.99 10.80 -0.20
CA ALA A 173 -8.30 10.43 -1.58
C ALA A 173 -9.72 10.79 -2.01
N VAL A 174 -10.60 11.18 -1.09
CA VAL A 174 -11.96 11.64 -1.41
C VAL A 174 -11.89 12.99 -2.15
N PRO A 175 -12.41 13.08 -3.37
CA PRO A 175 -12.42 14.34 -4.09
C PRO A 175 -13.25 15.40 -3.39
N ASP A 176 -12.73 16.62 -3.23
CA ASP A 176 -13.39 17.75 -2.58
C ASP A 176 -14.80 18.06 -3.11
N TYR A 177 -15.02 17.82 -4.42
CA TYR A 177 -16.33 18.05 -5.01
C TYR A 177 -17.41 17.09 -4.48
N LEU A 178 -17.05 15.90 -4.00
CA LEU A 178 -18.02 15.01 -3.35
C LEU A 178 -18.45 15.55 -1.98
N LEU A 179 -17.52 16.13 -1.22
CA LEU A 179 -17.83 16.80 0.05
C LEU A 179 -18.75 17.99 -0.16
N LYS A 180 -18.51 18.77 -1.23
CA LYS A 180 -19.40 19.89 -1.62
C LYS A 180 -20.78 19.40 -2.02
N ALA A 181 -20.86 18.32 -2.82
CA ALA A 181 -22.14 17.73 -3.22
C ALA A 181 -22.92 17.19 -2.02
N ALA A 182 -22.26 16.49 -1.11
CA ALA A 182 -22.89 15.96 0.11
C ALA A 182 -23.43 17.10 0.99
N LYS A 183 -22.64 18.17 1.20
CA LYS A 183 -23.08 19.35 1.94
C LYS A 183 -24.28 20.04 1.30
N TYR A 184 -24.32 20.11 -0.03
CA TYR A 184 -25.46 20.66 -0.74
C TYR A 184 -26.72 19.81 -0.53
N ILE A 185 -26.61 18.46 -0.71
CA ILE A 185 -27.73 17.54 -0.50
C ILE A 185 -28.23 17.61 0.96
N GLU A 186 -27.33 17.62 1.93
CA GLU A 186 -27.66 17.79 3.35
C GLU A 186 -28.46 19.07 3.60
N SER A 187 -28.16 20.17 2.90
CA SER A 187 -28.86 21.46 3.05
C SER A 187 -30.25 21.48 2.44
N VAL A 188 -30.51 20.70 1.37
CA VAL A 188 -31.79 20.66 0.68
C VAL A 188 -32.68 19.47 1.11
N GLY A 189 -32.11 18.51 1.84
CA GLY A 189 -32.76 17.30 2.32
C GLY A 189 -32.94 16.28 1.22
N ASN A 190 -34.01 16.35 0.44
CA ASN A 190 -34.27 15.46 -0.69
C ASN A 190 -33.90 16.14 -2.00
N TRP A 191 -33.21 15.39 -2.89
CA TRP A 191 -32.83 15.93 -4.18
C TRP A 191 -32.99 14.86 -5.28
N GLN A 192 -33.55 15.25 -6.43
CA GLN A 192 -33.70 14.38 -7.60
C GLN A 192 -33.29 15.10 -8.87
N GLY A 193 -32.50 14.43 -9.70
CA GLY A 193 -32.08 14.96 -10.99
C GLY A 193 -30.94 14.16 -11.61
N THR A 194 -30.35 14.69 -12.67
CA THR A 194 -29.17 14.11 -13.30
C THR A 194 -27.89 14.52 -12.60
N ALA A 195 -26.80 13.79 -12.79
CA ALA A 195 -25.50 14.18 -12.26
C ALA A 195 -25.08 15.59 -12.75
N SER A 196 -25.40 15.97 -13.97
CA SER A 196 -25.13 17.32 -14.52
C SER A 196 -25.90 18.41 -13.78
N GLU A 197 -27.18 18.17 -13.46
CA GLU A 197 -28.01 19.09 -12.70
C GLU A 197 -27.50 19.23 -11.27
N LEU A 198 -27.07 18.13 -10.63
CA LEU A 198 -26.48 18.16 -9.29
C LEU A 198 -25.19 18.99 -9.25
N LEU A 199 -24.29 18.76 -10.21
CA LEU A 199 -23.05 19.52 -10.33
C LEU A 199 -23.31 21.03 -10.48
N SER A 200 -24.29 21.40 -11.32
CA SER A 200 -24.70 22.79 -11.51
C SER A 200 -25.31 23.36 -10.26
N ALA A 201 -26.24 22.64 -9.61
CA ALA A 201 -26.93 23.12 -8.40
C ALA A 201 -26.00 23.30 -7.19
N SER A 202 -24.97 22.42 -7.09
CA SER A 202 -23.94 22.49 -6.04
C SER A 202 -22.74 23.39 -6.39
N HIS A 203 -22.81 24.13 -7.52
CA HIS A 203 -21.74 25.00 -8.03
C HIS A 203 -20.38 24.28 -8.15
N ILE A 204 -20.39 23.03 -8.63
CA ILE A 204 -19.18 22.24 -8.88
C ILE A 204 -18.82 22.36 -10.36
N GLU A 205 -17.68 23.01 -10.63
CA GLU A 205 -17.16 23.21 -11.99
C GLU A 205 -15.99 22.27 -12.28
N GLY A 206 -15.74 21.99 -13.57
CA GLY A 206 -14.58 21.22 -14.04
C GLY A 206 -14.69 19.70 -13.84
N VAL A 207 -15.82 19.19 -13.34
CA VAL A 207 -16.05 17.76 -13.11
C VAL A 207 -17.03 17.21 -14.12
N GLN A 208 -16.65 16.12 -14.81
CA GLN A 208 -17.55 15.45 -15.75
C GLN A 208 -18.61 14.62 -15.00
N PRO A 209 -19.86 14.55 -15.48
CA PRO A 209 -20.94 13.80 -14.81
C PRO A 209 -20.66 12.32 -14.61
N ASN A 210 -19.96 11.67 -15.54
CA ASN A 210 -19.55 10.28 -15.43
C ASN A 210 -18.46 10.09 -14.37
N GLN A 211 -17.49 10.99 -14.28
CA GLN A 211 -16.47 11.00 -13.24
C GLN A 211 -17.10 11.21 -11.85
N PHE A 212 -18.05 12.15 -11.75
CA PHE A 212 -18.80 12.39 -10.53
C PHE A 212 -19.53 11.12 -10.06
N THR A 213 -20.32 10.49 -10.93
CA THR A 213 -21.09 9.29 -10.56
C THR A 213 -20.20 8.11 -10.21
N TYR A 214 -19.07 7.93 -10.88
CA TYR A 214 -18.10 6.90 -10.55
C TYR A 214 -17.50 7.11 -9.15
N ASN A 215 -16.99 8.31 -8.86
CA ASN A 215 -16.39 8.60 -7.56
C ASN A 215 -17.44 8.68 -6.45
N MET A 216 -18.65 9.14 -6.74
CA MET A 216 -19.77 9.09 -5.80
C MET A 216 -20.06 7.65 -5.36
N ALA A 217 -20.18 6.72 -6.30
CA ALA A 217 -20.41 5.32 -5.97
C ALA A 217 -19.24 4.69 -5.19
N LYS A 218 -18.01 5.09 -5.52
CA LYS A 218 -16.79 4.59 -4.85
C LYS A 218 -16.66 5.05 -3.40
N TYR A 219 -17.05 6.28 -3.10
CA TYR A 219 -16.84 6.91 -1.79
C TYR A 219 -18.17 7.19 -1.07
N PHE A 220 -19.28 6.57 -1.49
CA PHE A 220 -20.61 6.86 -0.96
C PHE A 220 -20.74 6.59 0.53
N ASP A 221 -20.31 5.42 0.95
CA ASP A 221 -20.28 4.93 2.34
C ASP A 221 -19.46 5.81 3.29
N ARG A 222 -18.54 6.60 2.75
CA ARG A 222 -17.66 7.49 3.53
C ARG A 222 -18.10 8.94 3.55
N VAL A 223 -18.75 9.40 2.50
CA VAL A 223 -19.08 10.84 2.30
C VAL A 223 -20.53 11.12 2.57
N PHE A 224 -21.42 10.23 2.16
CA PHE A 224 -22.87 10.44 2.18
C PHE A 224 -23.57 9.68 3.31
N GLU A 225 -23.29 8.41 3.48
CA GLU A 225 -23.91 7.60 4.55
C GLU A 225 -23.69 8.14 5.96
N PRO A 226 -22.48 8.64 6.36
CA PRO A 226 -22.29 9.21 7.69
C PRO A 226 -23.12 10.46 7.97
N LYS A 227 -23.69 11.06 6.91
CA LYS A 227 -24.60 12.22 6.97
C LYS A 227 -26.08 11.83 6.91
N GLY A 228 -26.39 10.53 6.97
CA GLY A 228 -27.75 10.01 6.80
C GLY A 228 -28.29 10.23 5.40
N ILE A 229 -27.42 10.32 4.39
CA ILE A 229 -27.84 10.52 3.00
C ILE A 229 -27.82 9.16 2.29
N HIS A 230 -28.96 8.76 1.75
CA HIS A 230 -29.15 7.59 0.92
C HIS A 230 -29.43 7.97 -0.52
N TYR A 231 -29.21 7.06 -1.48
CA TYR A 231 -29.59 7.32 -2.85
C TYR A 231 -30.12 6.08 -3.58
N LYS A 232 -31.00 6.33 -4.52
CA LYS A 232 -31.46 5.37 -5.53
C LYS A 232 -31.22 5.93 -6.92
N THR A 233 -31.03 5.04 -7.91
CA THR A 233 -30.94 5.46 -9.31
C THR A 233 -32.08 4.83 -10.11
N HIS A 234 -32.69 5.61 -10.96
CA HIS A 234 -33.66 5.09 -11.92
C HIS A 234 -33.46 5.71 -13.30
N ARG A 235 -34.02 5.09 -14.34
CA ARG A 235 -33.97 5.59 -15.70
C ARG A 235 -35.34 6.07 -16.13
N LYS A 236 -35.39 7.34 -16.59
CA LYS A 236 -36.60 7.92 -17.21
C LYS A 236 -36.22 8.47 -18.58
N ASN A 237 -36.89 8.02 -19.64
CA ASN A 237 -36.62 8.47 -21.03
C ASN A 237 -35.15 8.29 -21.45
N LYS A 238 -34.52 7.17 -21.11
CA LYS A 238 -33.08 6.85 -21.34
C LYS A 238 -32.07 7.71 -20.55
N VAL A 239 -32.54 8.63 -19.71
CA VAL A 239 -31.70 9.45 -18.83
C VAL A 239 -31.62 8.80 -17.44
N ARG A 240 -30.41 8.72 -16.89
CA ARG A 240 -30.19 8.21 -15.51
C ARG A 240 -30.42 9.36 -14.52
N LEU A 241 -31.33 9.15 -13.60
CA LEU A 241 -31.63 10.07 -12.50
C LEU A 241 -31.05 9.53 -11.20
N LEU A 242 -30.53 10.44 -10.38
CA LEU A 242 -30.10 10.19 -9.00
C LEU A 242 -31.20 10.74 -8.09
N ASN A 243 -31.63 9.97 -7.11
CA ASN A 243 -32.58 10.37 -6.10
C ASN A 243 -31.92 10.21 -4.73
N PHE A 244 -31.65 11.33 -4.05
CA PHE A 244 -31.07 11.36 -2.71
C PHE A 244 -32.17 11.68 -1.69
N TYR A 245 -32.12 10.99 -0.53
CA TYR A 245 -33.07 11.14 0.57
C TYR A 245 -32.36 10.93 1.91
N GLY A 246 -32.90 11.54 2.98
CA GLY A 246 -32.42 11.33 4.36
C GLY A 246 -33.03 10.11 5.02
N ASP A 247 -32.61 9.79 6.25
CA ASP A 247 -33.10 8.66 7.06
C ASP A 247 -34.62 8.67 7.28
N ASP A 248 -35.25 9.85 7.32
CA ASP A 248 -36.71 10.02 7.48
C ASP A 248 -37.47 9.99 6.14
N GLY A 249 -36.78 9.85 5.03
CA GLY A 249 -37.35 9.89 3.69
C GLY A 249 -37.78 8.51 3.22
N ASP A 250 -39.08 8.28 3.08
CA ASP A 250 -39.63 7.14 2.37
C ASP A 250 -39.23 7.22 0.88
N GLY A 251 -38.17 6.51 0.55
CA GLY A 251 -37.70 6.42 -0.84
C GLY A 251 -38.62 5.54 -1.66
N GLY A 252 -39.85 6.00 -1.97
CA GLY A 252 -40.93 5.35 -2.72
C GLY A 252 -40.61 3.99 -3.34
N ASP A 253 -41.41 3.01 -3.07
CA ASP A 253 -41.32 1.62 -3.53
C ASP A 253 -41.24 1.53 -5.07
N ASP A 254 -40.03 1.52 -5.60
CA ASP A 254 -39.71 0.89 -6.88
C ASP A 254 -38.43 0.10 -6.70
N ASP A 255 -38.55 -1.18 -6.35
CA ASP A 255 -37.48 -2.16 -6.25
C ASP A 255 -36.63 -2.19 -7.52
N ILE A 256 -35.43 -1.64 -7.48
CA ILE A 256 -34.41 -1.89 -8.50
C ILE A 256 -33.14 -2.43 -7.84
N ASP A 257 -32.95 -3.72 -8.08
CA ASP A 257 -31.82 -4.58 -7.71
C ASP A 257 -30.45 -3.93 -7.99
N ILE A 258 -29.66 -3.75 -6.93
CA ILE A 258 -28.29 -3.17 -6.95
C ILE A 258 -27.32 -4.08 -7.75
N THR A 259 -27.68 -5.34 -8.04
CA THR A 259 -26.82 -6.31 -8.73
C THR A 259 -26.63 -6.04 -10.24
N GLN A 260 -27.36 -5.12 -10.83
CA GLN A 260 -27.21 -4.77 -12.26
C GLN A 260 -26.14 -3.71 -12.56
N LEU A 261 -25.32 -3.31 -11.59
CA LEU A 261 -24.16 -2.42 -11.79
C LEU A 261 -22.91 -3.12 -12.36
N SER A 262 -22.98 -4.46 -12.60
CA SER A 262 -21.85 -5.27 -13.10
C SER A 262 -21.37 -4.97 -14.53
N GLY A 263 -21.98 -4.01 -15.23
CA GLY A 263 -21.55 -3.59 -16.57
C GLY A 263 -20.42 -2.57 -16.62
N TRP A 264 -19.87 -2.10 -15.50
CA TRP A 264 -18.87 -1.01 -15.45
C TRP A 264 -17.63 -1.37 -14.66
N GLY A 265 -17.14 -2.60 -14.74
CA GLY A 265 -15.79 -2.94 -14.24
C GLY A 265 -15.48 -2.51 -12.79
N ILE A 266 -16.49 -2.48 -11.90
CA ILE A 266 -16.28 -2.28 -10.48
C ILE A 266 -15.75 -3.60 -9.94
N PRO A 267 -14.56 -3.67 -9.35
CA PRO A 267 -14.10 -4.90 -8.70
C PRO A 267 -15.09 -5.30 -7.60
N GLU A 268 -15.49 -6.57 -7.60
CA GLU A 268 -16.33 -7.14 -6.55
C GLU A 268 -15.69 -6.87 -5.17
N ARG A 269 -16.51 -6.48 -4.21
CA ARG A 269 -16.07 -6.35 -2.81
C ARG A 269 -15.50 -7.68 -2.35
N PRO A 270 -14.33 -7.72 -1.69
CA PRO A 270 -13.94 -8.92 -0.99
C PRO A 270 -14.97 -9.20 0.10
N SER A 271 -15.50 -10.42 0.11
CA SER A 271 -16.43 -10.88 1.13
C SER A 271 -15.78 -10.77 2.51
N PRO A 272 -16.48 -10.29 3.55
CA PRO A 272 -15.94 -10.31 4.90
C PRO A 272 -15.66 -11.76 5.27
N SER A 273 -14.41 -12.05 5.62
CA SER A 273 -13.99 -13.33 6.19
C SER A 273 -14.80 -13.56 7.46
N SER A 274 -15.61 -14.60 7.48
CA SER A 274 -16.27 -15.09 8.68
C SER A 274 -15.24 -15.55 9.71
N PRO A 275 -15.57 -15.49 11.03
CA PRO A 275 -14.67 -15.65 12.15
C PRO A 275 -14.01 -17.01 12.25
#